data_cd29f30a470dcf5a168bc749cacd42d4
#
_entry.id   cd29f30a470dcf5a168bc749cacd42d4
#
_cell.length_a   1.000
_cell.length_b   1.000
_cell.length_c   1.000
_cell.angle_alpha   90.00
_cell.angle_beta   90.00
_cell.angle_gamma   90.00
#
_symmetry.space_group_name_H-M   'P 1'
#
loop_
_entity.id
_entity.type
_entity.pdbx_description
1 polymer ?
#
loop_
_entity_poly.entity_id
_entity_poly.type
_entity_poly.pdbx_seq_one_letter_code
_entity_poly.pdbx_strand_id
1 'polypeptide(L)'
;MPGYYVHLAVSNKEVRRDRSFVLGVEIPDLLKKYVKLYGLDGARIKYNSIKTTEMPEFSYFESRVQQQENNLSNNGMHYGWSSNPDIMCYWNSLGKFEKQNPFYIGYLWHLLTDLFMYRYLNIEGKLNRFVEQHKADKNISELIKLEHKKLHNDWDKINAKIITIYPDVALTPEVLELDLVKFINDDELTYVDWNIIKTITDYMRIINPLNQEIDKIIDEIMTFMKEQNDYSVDTLNKKLVLSKFK
;
A
#
# COMPACT_ATOMS: atom_id res chain seq x y z
N MET A 1 -5.38 -5.20 -0.91
CA MET A 1 -4.26 -4.34 -0.51
C MET A 1 -3.03 -5.18 -0.35
N PRO A 2 -1.88 -4.75 -0.85
CA PRO A 2 -0.62 -5.42 -0.60
C PRO A 2 -0.39 -5.55 0.91
N GLY A 3 0.32 -6.61 1.32
CA GLY A 3 0.70 -6.77 2.72
C GLY A 3 1.85 -5.83 3.11
N TYR A 4 2.12 -5.69 4.41
CA TYR A 4 3.20 -4.86 4.95
C TYR A 4 4.56 -5.10 4.28
N TYR A 5 4.90 -6.37 3.99
CA TYR A 5 6.15 -6.70 3.32
C TYR A 5 6.26 -6.08 1.93
N VAL A 6 5.17 -6.03 1.16
CA VAL A 6 5.17 -5.41 -0.17
C VAL A 6 5.41 -3.90 -0.05
N HIS A 7 4.70 -3.23 0.87
CA HIS A 7 4.86 -1.79 1.09
C HIS A 7 6.29 -1.41 1.50
N LEU A 8 6.94 -2.23 2.32
CA LEU A 8 8.34 -2.00 2.69
C LEU A 8 9.29 -2.42 1.57
N ALA A 9 8.99 -3.50 0.84
CA ALA A 9 9.86 -3.99 -0.22
C ALA A 9 10.01 -2.99 -1.36
N VAL A 10 8.99 -2.23 -1.70
CA VAL A 10 9.05 -1.17 -2.72
C VAL A 10 9.86 0.05 -2.28
N SER A 11 10.27 0.12 -1.02
CA SER A 11 11.07 1.22 -0.50
C SER A 11 12.57 0.97 -0.70
N ASN A 12 13.32 2.04 -0.98
CA ASN A 12 14.76 1.99 -1.08
C ASN A 12 15.39 1.57 0.27
N LYS A 13 16.47 0.77 0.22
CA LYS A 13 17.16 0.28 1.42
C LYS A 13 17.66 1.42 2.33
N GLU A 14 18.14 2.51 1.74
CA GLU A 14 18.66 3.65 2.50
C GLU A 14 17.56 4.37 3.28
N VAL A 15 16.40 4.59 2.65
CA VAL A 15 15.27 5.27 3.32
C VAL A 15 14.66 4.43 4.43
N ARG A 16 14.74 3.09 4.36
CA ARG A 16 14.28 2.20 5.44
C ARG A 16 15.12 2.25 6.70
N ARG A 17 16.26 2.96 6.71
CA ARG A 17 17.00 3.29 7.94
C ARG A 17 16.34 4.41 8.74
N ASP A 18 15.50 5.20 8.10
CA ASP A 18 14.73 6.24 8.77
C ASP A 18 13.44 5.62 9.35
N ARG A 19 13.35 5.60 10.68
CA ARG A 19 12.20 5.02 11.38
C ARG A 19 10.91 5.77 11.08
N SER A 20 10.96 7.10 10.95
CA SER A 20 9.77 7.91 10.66
C SER A 20 9.23 7.61 9.27
N PHE A 21 10.12 7.42 8.28
CA PHE A 21 9.72 6.97 6.95
C PHE A 21 9.04 5.59 7.00
N VAL A 22 9.64 4.61 7.70
CA VAL A 22 9.09 3.26 7.81
C VAL A 22 7.72 3.28 8.48
N LEU A 23 7.58 4.02 9.59
CA LEU A 23 6.27 4.19 10.25
C LEU A 23 5.26 4.88 9.32
N GLY A 24 5.69 5.86 8.53
CA GLY A 24 4.84 6.46 7.50
C GLY A 24 4.31 5.44 6.50
N VAL A 25 5.16 4.49 6.06
CA VAL A 25 4.76 3.39 5.17
C VAL A 25 3.78 2.43 5.85
N GLU A 26 3.93 2.12 7.12
CA GLU A 26 3.12 1.10 7.82
C GLU A 26 1.82 1.65 8.44
N ILE A 27 1.82 2.90 8.90
CA ILE A 27 0.72 3.51 9.67
C ILE A 27 -0.64 3.44 8.97
N PRO A 28 -0.78 3.64 7.65
CA PRO A 28 -2.09 3.57 7.01
C PRO A 28 -2.83 2.26 7.27
N ASP A 29 -2.12 1.14 7.24
CA ASP A 29 -2.69 -0.18 7.52
C ASP A 29 -2.71 -0.51 9.03
N LEU A 30 -1.68 -0.08 9.76
CA LEU A 30 -1.53 -0.35 11.18
C LEU A 30 -2.64 0.29 12.00
N LEU A 31 -3.00 1.55 11.72
CA LEU A 31 -4.09 2.25 12.41
C LEU A 31 -5.44 1.56 12.20
N LYS A 32 -5.73 1.06 11.00
CA LYS A 32 -6.95 0.26 10.76
C LYS A 32 -7.01 -0.95 11.69
N LYS A 33 -5.87 -1.62 11.88
CA LYS A 33 -5.79 -2.78 12.77
C LYS A 33 -5.93 -2.39 14.23
N TYR A 34 -5.28 -1.32 14.65
CA TYR A 34 -5.43 -0.82 16.02
C TYR A 34 -6.87 -0.49 16.34
N VAL A 35 -7.57 0.23 15.45
CA VAL A 35 -9.00 0.55 15.66
C VAL A 35 -9.85 -0.71 15.70
N LYS A 36 -9.63 -1.65 14.81
CA LYS A 36 -10.36 -2.92 14.78
C LYS A 36 -10.16 -3.76 16.05
N LEU A 37 -8.95 -3.77 16.61
CA LEU A 37 -8.59 -4.60 17.77
C LEU A 37 -8.89 -3.93 19.10
N TYR A 38 -8.73 -2.61 19.20
CA TYR A 38 -8.70 -1.89 20.47
C TYR A 38 -9.70 -0.74 20.55
N GLY A 39 -10.50 -0.50 19.49
CA GLY A 39 -11.32 0.69 19.37
C GLY A 39 -10.49 1.97 19.17
N LEU A 40 -11.15 3.11 19.03
CA LEU A 40 -10.50 4.39 18.73
C LEU A 40 -9.55 4.84 19.84
N ASP A 41 -9.98 4.74 21.11
CA ASP A 41 -9.17 5.15 22.27
C ASP A 41 -7.94 4.25 22.45
N GLY A 42 -8.09 2.93 22.28
CA GLY A 42 -6.97 2.00 22.31
C GLY A 42 -6.00 2.21 21.15
N ALA A 43 -6.50 2.55 19.95
CA ALA A 43 -5.68 2.91 18.81
C ALA A 43 -4.87 4.18 19.06
N ARG A 44 -5.47 5.20 19.71
CA ARG A 44 -4.77 6.43 20.13
C ARG A 44 -3.64 6.13 21.09
N ILE A 45 -3.87 5.28 22.11
CA ILE A 45 -2.85 4.90 23.08
C ILE A 45 -1.70 4.17 22.37
N LYS A 46 -2.02 3.19 21.51
CA LYS A 46 -1.01 2.44 20.75
C LYS A 46 -0.21 3.35 19.81
N TYR A 47 -0.87 4.23 19.07
CA TYR A 47 -0.21 5.21 18.22
C TYR A 47 0.77 6.09 18.99
N ASN A 48 0.33 6.66 20.11
CA ASN A 48 1.15 7.53 20.95
C ASN A 48 2.36 6.80 21.57
N SER A 49 2.28 5.49 21.76
CA SER A 49 3.41 4.69 22.28
C SER A 49 4.53 4.48 21.26
N ILE A 50 4.23 4.60 19.97
CA ILE A 50 5.20 4.41 18.86
C ILE A 50 5.57 5.73 18.19
N LYS A 51 4.85 6.80 18.47
CA LYS A 51 4.99 8.12 17.85
C LYS A 51 6.41 8.66 18.00
N THR A 52 6.98 9.13 16.90
CA THR A 52 8.22 9.92 16.86
C THR A 52 7.89 11.42 16.81
N THR A 53 8.91 12.27 16.94
CA THR A 53 8.74 13.74 16.86
C THR A 53 8.31 14.23 15.48
N GLU A 54 8.61 13.46 14.44
CA GLU A 54 8.25 13.76 13.05
C GLU A 54 6.82 13.36 12.70
N MET A 55 6.18 12.54 13.53
CA MET A 55 4.82 12.07 13.28
C MET A 55 3.79 13.08 13.76
N PRO A 56 2.65 13.23 13.03
CA PRO A 56 1.57 14.10 13.46
C PRO A 56 0.91 13.65 14.76
N GLU A 57 0.08 14.49 15.35
CA GLU A 57 -0.80 14.08 16.45
C GLU A 57 -1.86 13.09 15.96
N PHE A 58 -2.33 12.22 16.83
CA PHE A 58 -3.35 11.21 16.48
C PHE A 58 -4.63 11.85 15.91
N SER A 59 -4.97 13.06 16.34
CA SER A 59 -6.11 13.83 15.81
C SER A 59 -6.05 14.05 14.29
N TYR A 60 -4.86 14.06 13.71
CA TYR A 60 -4.68 14.09 12.25
C TYR A 60 -5.36 12.89 11.56
N PHE A 61 -5.41 11.75 12.22
CA PHE A 61 -6.02 10.53 11.70
C PHE A 61 -7.47 10.31 12.16
N GLU A 62 -7.89 10.95 13.25
CA GLU A 62 -9.20 10.70 13.89
C GLU A 62 -10.37 10.84 12.93
N SER A 63 -10.46 11.98 12.22
CA SER A 63 -11.53 12.23 11.27
C SER A 63 -11.56 11.20 10.13
N ARG A 64 -10.40 10.67 9.78
CA ARG A 64 -10.19 9.72 8.71
C ARG A 64 -10.57 8.31 9.12
N VAL A 65 -10.23 7.93 10.34
CA VAL A 65 -10.63 6.65 10.94
C VAL A 65 -12.15 6.62 11.16
N GLN A 66 -12.75 7.70 11.63
CA GLN A 66 -14.21 7.81 11.79
C GLN A 66 -14.96 7.77 10.46
N GLN A 67 -14.41 8.35 9.40
CA GLN A 67 -14.98 8.25 8.04
C GLN A 67 -15.00 6.80 7.54
N GLN A 68 -14.00 6.00 7.90
CA GLN A 68 -13.96 4.59 7.56
C GLN A 68 -15.08 3.79 8.24
N GLU A 69 -15.37 4.04 9.50
CA GLU A 69 -16.47 3.38 10.23
C GLU A 69 -17.84 3.68 9.61
N ASN A 70 -17.98 4.86 9.01
CA ASN A 70 -19.22 5.33 8.41
C ASN A 70 -19.35 5.07 6.90
N ASN A 71 -18.45 4.29 6.27
CA ASN A 71 -18.43 4.04 4.81
C ASN A 71 -18.42 5.31 3.94
N LEU A 72 -17.92 6.42 4.46
CA LEU A 72 -17.86 7.68 3.73
C LEU A 72 -16.65 7.70 2.79
N SER A 73 -16.85 8.28 1.60
CA SER A 73 -15.90 8.28 0.50
C SER A 73 -14.51 8.80 0.86
N ASN A 74 -13.50 8.18 0.30
CA ASN A 74 -12.08 8.50 0.49
C ASN A 74 -11.70 9.87 -0.07
N ASN A 75 -11.45 10.84 0.78
CA ASN A 75 -10.79 12.08 0.40
C ASN A 75 -9.28 11.87 0.23
N GLY A 76 -8.88 11.01 -0.73
CA GLY A 76 -7.48 10.82 -1.10
C GLY A 76 -6.58 10.11 -0.10
N MET A 77 -7.11 9.70 1.04
CA MET A 77 -6.38 8.94 2.04
C MET A 77 -6.95 7.54 2.11
N HIS A 78 -6.06 6.60 2.29
CA HIS A 78 -6.40 5.19 2.26
C HIS A 78 -7.27 4.79 3.47
N TYR A 79 -8.59 5.00 3.38
CA TYR A 79 -9.58 4.57 4.35
C TYR A 79 -10.62 3.71 3.67
N GLY A 80 -10.77 2.48 4.11
CA GLY A 80 -11.72 1.52 3.56
C GLY A 80 -11.12 0.60 2.50
N TRP A 81 -11.98 -0.05 1.76
CA TRP A 81 -11.66 -1.09 0.78
C TRP A 81 -11.09 -0.57 -0.55
N SER A 82 -11.08 0.72 -0.76
CA SER A 82 -10.55 1.31 -1.99
C SER A 82 -9.03 1.34 -1.95
N SER A 83 -8.42 0.60 -2.85
CA SER A 83 -6.98 0.61 -3.11
C SER A 83 -6.60 1.64 -4.19
N ASN A 84 -7.45 2.59 -4.51
CA ASN A 84 -7.22 3.63 -5.52
C ASN A 84 -7.16 5.01 -4.85
N PRO A 85 -6.06 5.33 -4.13
CA PRO A 85 -5.92 6.59 -3.42
C PRO A 85 -5.76 7.78 -4.37
N ASP A 86 -6.29 8.93 -3.98
CA ASP A 86 -6.03 10.19 -4.65
C ASP A 86 -4.70 10.78 -4.15
N ILE A 87 -3.63 10.42 -4.83
CA ILE A 87 -2.26 10.84 -4.50
C ILE A 87 -2.11 12.36 -4.53
N MET A 88 -2.72 13.02 -5.52
CA MET A 88 -2.60 14.47 -5.68
C MET A 88 -3.35 15.22 -4.58
N CYS A 89 -4.54 14.72 -4.19
CA CYS A 89 -5.28 15.28 -3.06
C CYS A 89 -4.46 15.18 -1.78
N TYR A 90 -3.89 13.99 -1.49
CA TYR A 90 -3.03 13.81 -0.33
C TYR A 90 -1.84 14.78 -0.36
N TRP A 91 -1.04 14.74 -1.42
CA TRP A 91 0.20 15.50 -1.51
C TRP A 91 -0.02 17.02 -1.47
N ASN A 92 -1.07 17.51 -2.15
CA ASN A 92 -1.40 18.95 -2.16
C ASN A 92 -2.02 19.44 -0.84
N SER A 93 -2.52 18.54 0.01
CA SER A 93 -3.01 18.89 1.34
C SER A 93 -1.89 19.18 2.35
N LEU A 94 -0.64 18.80 2.03
CA LEU A 94 0.50 18.93 2.91
C LEU A 94 1.17 20.32 2.78
N GLY A 95 1.57 20.89 3.91
CA GLY A 95 2.39 22.08 3.96
C GLY A 95 3.85 21.82 3.55
N LYS A 96 4.61 22.88 3.32
CA LYS A 96 6.02 22.79 2.87
C LYS A 96 6.89 21.94 3.80
N PHE A 97 6.72 22.07 5.12
CA PHE A 97 7.50 21.32 6.10
C PHE A 97 7.11 19.83 6.14
N GLU A 98 5.82 19.55 5.99
CA GLU A 98 5.31 18.17 5.93
C GLU A 98 5.82 17.46 4.69
N LYS A 99 5.89 18.12 3.55
CA LYS A 99 6.44 17.57 2.30
C LYS A 99 7.93 17.22 2.37
N GLN A 100 8.65 17.76 3.35
CA GLN A 100 10.06 17.45 3.60
C GLN A 100 10.25 16.42 4.74
N ASN A 101 9.20 16.05 5.42
CA ASN A 101 9.23 15.20 6.59
C ASN A 101 9.16 13.72 6.16
N PRO A 102 10.12 12.87 6.60
CA PRO A 102 10.18 11.46 6.22
C PRO A 102 8.88 10.67 6.47
N PHE A 103 8.16 10.97 7.55
CA PHE A 103 6.89 10.30 7.84
C PHE A 103 5.85 10.51 6.73
N TYR A 104 5.62 11.75 6.30
CA TYR A 104 4.62 12.03 5.26
C TYR A 104 5.06 11.53 3.88
N ILE A 105 6.38 11.49 3.63
CA ILE A 105 6.94 10.88 2.43
C ILE A 105 6.73 9.36 2.46
N GLY A 106 6.94 8.71 3.61
CA GLY A 106 6.63 7.29 3.79
C GLY A 106 5.16 6.98 3.59
N TYR A 107 4.27 7.82 4.11
CA TYR A 107 2.82 7.70 3.90
C TYR A 107 2.46 7.82 2.41
N LEU A 108 3.04 8.79 1.70
CA LEU A 108 2.91 8.91 0.25
C LEU A 108 3.37 7.63 -0.46
N TRP A 109 4.49 7.05 -0.02
CA TRP A 109 5.05 5.85 -0.61
C TRP A 109 4.13 4.64 -0.47
N HIS A 110 3.45 4.51 0.68
CA HIS A 110 2.37 3.54 0.87
C HIS A 110 1.24 3.75 -0.15
N LEU A 111 0.73 4.98 -0.28
CA LEU A 111 -0.36 5.29 -1.20
C LEU A 111 0.02 5.03 -2.67
N LEU A 112 1.25 5.39 -3.08
CA LEU A 112 1.77 5.10 -4.42
C LEU A 112 1.84 3.59 -4.68
N THR A 113 2.27 2.81 -3.69
CA THR A 113 2.30 1.34 -3.79
C THR A 113 0.91 0.78 -4.02
N ASP A 114 -0.06 1.22 -3.24
CA ASP A 114 -1.46 0.80 -3.40
C ASP A 114 -1.98 1.16 -4.78
N LEU A 115 -1.72 2.37 -5.26
CA LEU A 115 -2.17 2.82 -6.58
C LEU A 115 -1.55 1.97 -7.70
N PHE A 116 -0.25 1.69 -7.65
CA PHE A 116 0.41 0.82 -8.63
C PHE A 116 -0.20 -0.59 -8.63
N MET A 117 -0.31 -1.19 -7.44
CA MET A 117 -0.87 -2.55 -7.32
C MET A 117 -2.32 -2.58 -7.77
N TYR A 118 -3.14 -1.60 -7.40
CA TYR A 118 -4.52 -1.49 -7.82
C TYR A 118 -4.66 -1.46 -9.34
N ARG A 119 -3.87 -0.61 -10.01
CA ARG A 119 -3.93 -0.42 -11.46
C ARG A 119 -3.43 -1.64 -12.22
N TYR A 120 -2.23 -2.12 -11.91
CA TYR A 120 -1.58 -3.17 -12.70
C TYR A 120 -2.10 -4.58 -12.40
N LEU A 121 -2.51 -4.88 -11.17
CA LEU A 121 -3.11 -6.18 -10.86
C LEU A 121 -4.57 -6.29 -11.29
N ASN A 122 -5.24 -5.15 -11.48
CA ASN A 122 -6.66 -5.09 -11.89
C ASN A 122 -7.56 -6.00 -11.04
N ILE A 123 -7.33 -6.00 -9.72
CA ILE A 123 -8.02 -6.89 -8.78
C ILE A 123 -9.52 -6.61 -8.78
N GLU A 124 -9.92 -5.33 -8.77
CA GLU A 124 -11.34 -4.95 -8.81
C GLU A 124 -12.01 -5.43 -10.10
N GLY A 125 -11.36 -5.28 -11.25
CA GLY A 125 -11.90 -5.77 -12.51
C GLY A 125 -12.06 -7.30 -12.55
N LYS A 126 -11.16 -8.03 -11.87
CA LYS A 126 -11.29 -9.50 -11.71
C LYS A 126 -12.46 -9.86 -10.80
N LEU A 127 -12.59 -9.21 -9.65
CA LEU A 127 -13.71 -9.42 -8.73
C LEU A 127 -15.06 -9.02 -9.33
N ASN A 128 -15.14 -7.90 -10.02
CA ASN A 128 -16.37 -7.47 -10.68
C ASN A 128 -16.82 -8.46 -11.77
N ARG A 129 -15.90 -8.98 -12.58
CA ARG A 129 -16.22 -10.04 -13.55
C ARG A 129 -16.75 -11.29 -12.86
N PHE A 130 -16.15 -11.69 -11.74
CA PHE A 130 -16.64 -12.82 -10.95
C PHE A 130 -18.06 -12.57 -10.45
N VAL A 131 -18.34 -11.41 -9.87
CA VAL A 131 -19.69 -11.02 -9.39
C VAL A 131 -20.71 -11.06 -10.54
N GLU A 132 -20.39 -10.49 -11.69
CA GLU A 132 -21.29 -10.49 -12.85
C GLU A 132 -21.60 -11.91 -13.37
N GLN A 133 -20.60 -12.80 -13.35
CA GLN A 133 -20.78 -14.20 -13.76
C GLN A 133 -21.69 -15.00 -12.81
N HIS A 134 -21.69 -14.65 -11.52
CA HIS A 134 -22.39 -15.38 -10.46
C HIS A 134 -23.56 -14.62 -9.84
N LYS A 135 -23.98 -13.49 -10.42
CA LYS A 135 -25.01 -12.62 -9.85
C LYS A 135 -26.38 -13.28 -9.66
N ALA A 136 -26.65 -14.35 -10.39
CA ALA A 136 -27.89 -15.13 -10.24
C ALA A 136 -27.80 -16.23 -9.18
N ASP A 137 -26.63 -16.47 -8.61
CA ASP A 137 -26.43 -17.56 -7.63
C ASP A 137 -27.02 -17.17 -6.28
N LYS A 138 -27.80 -18.07 -5.69
CA LYS A 138 -28.47 -17.82 -4.40
C LYS A 138 -27.49 -17.60 -3.25
N ASN A 139 -26.25 -18.08 -3.37
CA ASN A 139 -25.18 -17.97 -2.38
C ASN A 139 -24.06 -17.00 -2.78
N ILE A 140 -24.36 -16.02 -3.64
CA ILE A 140 -23.37 -15.07 -4.17
C ILE A 140 -22.53 -14.40 -3.06
N SER A 141 -23.14 -14.07 -1.91
CA SER A 141 -22.41 -13.44 -0.79
C SER A 141 -21.35 -14.35 -0.20
N GLU A 142 -21.57 -15.66 -0.15
CA GLU A 142 -20.59 -16.62 0.32
C GLU A 142 -19.46 -16.83 -0.71
N LEU A 143 -19.81 -16.86 -1.98
CA LEU A 143 -18.86 -16.94 -3.09
C LEU A 143 -17.92 -15.74 -3.09
N ILE A 144 -18.44 -14.52 -2.91
CA ILE A 144 -17.63 -13.30 -2.80
C ILE A 144 -16.66 -13.39 -1.61
N LYS A 145 -17.11 -13.88 -0.45
CA LYS A 145 -16.24 -14.07 0.71
C LYS A 145 -15.10 -15.07 0.43
N LEU A 146 -15.39 -16.14 -0.30
CA LEU A 146 -14.39 -17.12 -0.70
C LEU A 146 -13.36 -16.51 -1.67
N GLU A 147 -13.81 -15.69 -2.63
CA GLU A 147 -12.91 -15.01 -3.56
C GLU A 147 -11.99 -14.00 -2.82
N HIS A 148 -12.54 -13.24 -1.88
CA HIS A 148 -11.71 -12.38 -1.02
C HIS A 148 -10.69 -13.18 -0.19
N LYS A 149 -11.06 -14.38 0.28
CA LYS A 149 -10.13 -15.26 1.01
C LYS A 149 -8.97 -15.73 0.10
N LYS A 150 -9.25 -16.06 -1.17
CA LYS A 150 -8.20 -16.42 -2.15
C LYS A 150 -7.22 -15.25 -2.35
N LEU A 151 -7.74 -14.03 -2.51
CA LEU A 151 -6.91 -12.83 -2.61
C LEU A 151 -6.03 -12.63 -1.37
N HIS A 152 -6.56 -12.82 -0.16
CA HIS A 152 -5.76 -12.74 1.06
C HIS A 152 -4.68 -13.83 1.12
N ASN A 153 -5.00 -15.05 0.70
CA ASN A 153 -4.01 -16.12 0.61
C ASN A 153 -2.89 -15.78 -0.39
N ASP A 154 -3.21 -15.14 -1.51
CA ASP A 154 -2.19 -14.69 -2.45
C ASP A 154 -1.22 -13.70 -1.80
N TRP A 155 -1.71 -12.75 -0.99
CA TRP A 155 -0.83 -11.83 -0.26
C TRP A 155 0.05 -12.55 0.77
N ASP A 156 -0.46 -13.59 1.45
CA ASP A 156 0.33 -14.40 2.37
C ASP A 156 1.44 -15.18 1.64
N LYS A 157 1.18 -15.67 0.41
CA LYS A 157 2.18 -16.28 -0.48
C LYS A 157 3.21 -15.26 -0.98
N ILE A 158 2.75 -14.06 -1.34
CA ILE A 158 3.63 -12.96 -1.75
C ILE A 158 4.58 -12.55 -0.62
N ASN A 159 4.12 -12.51 0.63
CA ASN A 159 5.00 -12.24 1.76
C ASN A 159 6.19 -13.21 1.82
N ALA A 160 5.95 -14.52 1.63
CA ALA A 160 7.01 -15.53 1.59
C ALA A 160 8.00 -15.30 0.44
N LYS A 161 7.52 -14.92 -0.75
CA LYS A 161 8.36 -14.58 -1.90
C LYS A 161 9.19 -13.31 -1.66
N ILE A 162 8.59 -12.27 -1.07
CA ILE A 162 9.26 -11.00 -0.78
C ILE A 162 10.46 -11.22 0.14
N ILE A 163 10.30 -11.92 1.28
CA ILE A 163 11.41 -12.13 2.22
C ILE A 163 12.53 -12.98 1.63
N THR A 164 12.21 -13.86 0.67
CA THR A 164 13.21 -14.69 -0.01
C THR A 164 14.04 -13.87 -1.01
N ILE A 165 13.39 -12.97 -1.77
CA ILE A 165 14.04 -12.21 -2.85
C ILE A 165 14.64 -10.90 -2.33
N TYR A 166 14.03 -10.31 -1.30
CA TYR A 166 14.46 -9.06 -0.68
C TYR A 166 14.75 -9.26 0.83
N PRO A 167 15.81 -10.01 1.17
CA PRO A 167 16.10 -10.38 2.57
C PRO A 167 16.49 -9.18 3.46
N ASP A 168 16.68 -8.00 2.88
CA ASP A 168 16.93 -6.75 3.57
C ASP A 168 15.65 -6.06 4.07
N VAL A 169 14.47 -6.63 3.78
CA VAL A 169 13.18 -6.10 4.24
C VAL A 169 12.82 -6.72 5.59
N ALA A 170 12.64 -5.87 6.59
CA ALA A 170 12.20 -6.27 7.92
C ALA A 170 10.99 -5.44 8.35
N LEU A 171 10.03 -6.10 8.97
CA LEU A 171 8.88 -5.42 9.59
C LEU A 171 9.29 -4.75 10.90
N THR A 172 8.58 -3.69 11.27
CA THR A 172 8.76 -3.08 12.57
C THR A 172 8.22 -3.98 13.71
N PRO A 173 8.70 -3.80 14.94
CA PRO A 173 8.16 -4.50 16.10
C PRO A 173 6.66 -4.32 16.24
N GLU A 174 6.13 -3.16 15.89
CA GLU A 174 4.72 -2.80 15.98
C GLU A 174 3.82 -3.70 15.11
N VAL A 175 4.30 -4.05 13.92
CA VAL A 175 3.59 -4.98 13.03
C VAL A 175 3.76 -6.43 13.50
N LEU A 176 4.97 -6.80 13.96
CA LEU A 176 5.26 -8.15 14.43
C LEU A 176 4.47 -8.52 15.69
N GLU A 177 4.32 -7.59 16.64
CA GLU A 177 3.54 -7.80 17.87
C GLU A 177 2.07 -8.16 17.61
N LEU A 178 1.51 -7.71 16.49
CA LEU A 178 0.11 -7.95 16.15
C LEU A 178 -0.12 -9.25 15.39
N ASP A 179 0.93 -10.00 15.06
CA ASP A 179 0.85 -11.25 14.26
C ASP A 179 0.00 -11.07 12.98
N LEU A 180 0.19 -9.92 12.32
CA LEU A 180 -0.63 -9.53 11.16
C LEU A 180 -0.20 -10.18 9.85
N VAL A 181 1.00 -10.75 9.83
CA VAL A 181 1.60 -11.25 8.60
C VAL A 181 1.70 -12.76 8.65
N LYS A 182 1.17 -13.38 7.63
CA LYS A 182 1.26 -14.81 7.42
C LYS A 182 2.15 -15.11 6.22
N PHE A 183 2.69 -16.32 6.22
CA PHE A 183 3.54 -16.84 5.15
C PHE A 183 2.99 -18.17 4.69
N ILE A 184 2.72 -18.28 3.40
CA ILE A 184 2.31 -19.51 2.75
C ILE A 184 3.33 -19.83 1.66
N ASN A 185 4.05 -20.94 1.82
CA ASN A 185 5.02 -21.41 0.84
C ASN A 185 4.29 -22.19 -0.27
N ASP A 186 3.72 -21.47 -1.20
CA ASP A 186 3.03 -21.99 -2.37
C ASP A 186 3.21 -21.01 -3.53
N ASP A 187 3.44 -21.53 -4.72
CA ASP A 187 3.73 -20.72 -5.91
C ASP A 187 2.49 -20.38 -6.73
N GLU A 188 1.38 -21.08 -6.50
CA GLU A 188 0.15 -20.83 -7.26
C GLU A 188 -0.58 -19.59 -6.72
N LEU A 189 -0.72 -18.60 -7.57
CA LEU A 189 -1.43 -17.33 -7.27
C LEU A 189 -2.69 -17.26 -8.13
N THR A 190 -3.80 -16.86 -7.52
CA THR A 190 -5.13 -16.78 -8.17
C THR A 190 -5.41 -15.40 -8.76
N TYR A 191 -5.15 -14.35 -7.98
CA TYR A 191 -5.48 -12.96 -8.32
C TYR A 191 -4.26 -12.11 -8.62
N VAL A 192 -3.14 -12.42 -7.96
CA VAL A 192 -1.96 -11.59 -7.95
C VAL A 192 -0.92 -12.15 -8.92
N ASP A 193 -0.38 -11.31 -9.79
CA ASP A 193 0.73 -11.69 -10.68
C ASP A 193 2.05 -11.29 -10.02
N TRP A 194 2.87 -12.29 -9.70
CA TRP A 194 4.17 -12.08 -9.09
C TRP A 194 5.12 -11.24 -9.95
N ASN A 195 5.09 -11.40 -11.28
CA ASN A 195 5.95 -10.64 -12.17
C ASN A 195 5.63 -9.14 -12.14
N ILE A 196 4.34 -8.81 -12.04
CA ILE A 196 3.90 -7.43 -11.87
C ILE A 196 4.44 -6.86 -10.55
N ILE A 197 4.23 -7.58 -9.43
CA ILE A 197 4.69 -7.14 -8.12
C ILE A 197 6.20 -6.95 -8.12
N LYS A 198 6.94 -7.95 -8.62
CA LYS A 198 8.40 -7.89 -8.70
C LYS A 198 8.88 -6.70 -9.53
N THR A 199 8.28 -6.46 -10.68
CA THR A 199 8.65 -5.34 -11.56
C THR A 199 8.40 -3.99 -10.90
N ILE A 200 7.25 -3.81 -10.26
CA ILE A 200 6.94 -2.59 -9.51
C ILE A 200 7.92 -2.42 -8.34
N THR A 201 8.18 -3.49 -7.60
CA THR A 201 9.10 -3.47 -6.47
C THR A 201 10.51 -3.07 -6.90
N ASP A 202 11.05 -3.71 -7.93
CA ASP A 202 12.39 -3.42 -8.45
C ASP A 202 12.49 -1.95 -8.93
N TYR A 203 11.47 -1.45 -9.60
CA TYR A 203 11.41 -0.07 -10.06
C TYR A 203 11.39 0.93 -8.90
N MET A 204 10.49 0.77 -7.95
CA MET A 204 10.36 1.72 -6.85
C MET A 204 11.58 1.69 -5.91
N ARG A 205 12.22 0.54 -5.74
CA ARG A 205 13.42 0.41 -4.89
C ARG A 205 14.63 1.21 -5.33
N ILE A 206 14.75 1.55 -6.61
CA ILE A 206 15.86 2.39 -7.10
C ILE A 206 15.67 3.87 -6.78
N ILE A 207 14.46 4.28 -6.42
CA ILE A 207 14.13 5.67 -6.10
C ILE A 207 14.42 5.91 -4.62
N ASN A 208 15.17 6.97 -4.31
CA ASN A 208 15.35 7.44 -2.94
C ASN A 208 14.49 8.71 -2.71
N PRO A 209 13.26 8.56 -2.19
CA PRO A 209 12.34 9.69 -2.08
C PRO A 209 12.77 10.75 -1.07
N LEU A 210 13.71 10.48 -0.17
CA LEU A 210 14.23 11.47 0.79
C LEU A 210 15.32 12.37 0.20
N ASN A 211 15.95 11.94 -0.90
CA ASN A 211 17.08 12.64 -1.53
C ASN A 211 16.76 13.20 -2.92
N GLN A 212 15.52 13.10 -3.38
CA GLN A 212 15.09 13.50 -4.73
C GLN A 212 13.97 14.52 -4.66
N GLU A 213 13.72 15.22 -5.77
CA GLU A 213 12.60 16.14 -5.90
C GLU A 213 11.28 15.35 -6.00
N ILE A 214 10.65 15.10 -4.86
CA ILE A 214 9.43 14.28 -4.76
C ILE A 214 8.32 14.77 -5.70
N ASP A 215 8.13 16.07 -5.86
CA ASP A 215 7.12 16.62 -6.78
C ASP A 215 7.35 16.10 -8.21
N LYS A 216 8.60 16.06 -8.68
CA LYS A 216 8.92 15.49 -10.00
C LYS A 216 8.64 13.99 -10.07
N ILE A 217 8.98 13.24 -9.01
CA ILE A 217 8.71 11.80 -8.95
C ILE A 217 7.21 11.55 -9.07
N ILE A 218 6.40 12.29 -8.32
CA ILE A 218 4.93 12.17 -8.36
C ILE A 218 4.43 12.50 -9.76
N ASP A 219 4.86 13.61 -10.34
CA ASP A 219 4.43 14.04 -11.68
C ASP A 219 4.79 13.00 -12.74
N GLU A 220 5.98 12.42 -12.69
CA GLU A 220 6.41 11.37 -13.61
C GLU A 220 5.59 10.09 -13.43
N ILE A 221 5.37 9.64 -12.19
CA ILE A 221 4.53 8.47 -11.89
C ILE A 221 3.10 8.70 -12.34
N MET A 222 2.51 9.86 -12.02
CA MET A 222 1.14 10.17 -12.39
C MET A 222 0.95 10.34 -13.90
N THR A 223 1.94 10.94 -14.60
CA THR A 223 1.96 11.04 -16.06
C THR A 223 2.06 9.65 -16.68
N PHE A 224 3.00 8.83 -16.19
CA PHE A 224 3.14 7.44 -16.61
C PHE A 224 1.82 6.66 -16.49
N MET A 225 1.11 6.79 -15.36
CA MET A 225 -0.16 6.09 -15.14
C MET A 225 -1.31 6.60 -16.01
N LYS A 226 -1.32 7.90 -16.36
CA LYS A 226 -2.36 8.48 -17.24
C LYS A 226 -2.21 8.04 -18.70
N GLU A 227 -0.99 7.88 -19.15
CA GLU A 227 -0.66 7.50 -20.54
C GLU A 227 -0.85 6.01 -20.81
N GLN A 228 -1.14 5.19 -19.79
CA GLN A 228 -1.26 3.75 -19.93
C GLN A 228 -2.69 3.33 -20.23
N ASN A 229 -2.90 2.73 -21.41
CA ASN A 229 -4.11 1.95 -21.74
C ASN A 229 -3.83 0.43 -21.64
N ASP A 230 -2.57 0.02 -21.58
CA ASP A 230 -2.13 -1.37 -21.47
C ASP A 230 -1.27 -1.54 -20.22
N TYR A 231 -1.76 -2.31 -19.27
CA TYR A 231 -1.11 -2.63 -17.98
C TYR A 231 -0.40 -3.99 -18.00
N SER A 232 0.09 -4.41 -19.18
CA SER A 232 0.89 -5.63 -19.29
C SER A 232 2.28 -5.47 -18.66
N VAL A 233 2.86 -6.60 -18.23
CA VAL A 233 4.25 -6.64 -17.72
C VAL A 233 5.25 -6.14 -18.74
N ASP A 234 5.04 -6.44 -20.03
CA ASP A 234 5.93 -6.00 -21.12
C ASP A 234 5.90 -4.49 -21.29
N THR A 235 4.73 -3.86 -21.21
CA THR A 235 4.58 -2.41 -21.27
C THR A 235 5.21 -1.76 -20.05
N LEU A 236 4.98 -2.32 -18.87
CA LEU A 236 5.57 -1.88 -17.61
C LEU A 236 7.11 -1.91 -17.71
N ASN A 237 7.69 -3.04 -18.09
CA ASN A 237 9.14 -3.20 -18.24
C ASN A 237 9.74 -2.23 -19.24
N LYS A 238 9.15 -2.06 -20.42
CA LYS A 238 9.68 -1.17 -21.46
C LYS A 238 9.72 0.28 -21.01
N LYS A 239 8.71 0.74 -20.26
CA LYS A 239 8.62 2.13 -19.83
C LYS A 239 9.40 2.43 -18.57
N LEU A 240 9.47 1.48 -17.62
CA LEU A 240 10.28 1.62 -16.43
C LEU A 240 11.80 1.65 -16.74
N VAL A 241 12.23 0.93 -17.78
CA VAL A 241 13.62 1.01 -18.28
C VAL A 241 13.91 2.37 -18.94
N LEU A 242 12.89 3.04 -19.50
CA LEU A 242 13.05 4.33 -20.18
C LEU A 242 12.95 5.53 -19.22
N SER A 243 12.38 5.34 -18.01
CA SER A 243 12.35 6.40 -17.01
C SER A 243 13.77 6.62 -16.46
N LYS A 244 14.34 7.76 -16.78
CA LYS A 244 15.71 8.16 -16.41
C LYS A 244 15.80 8.57 -14.94
N PHE A 245 15.49 7.66 -14.03
CA PHE A 245 15.93 7.81 -12.65
C PHE A 245 17.37 7.26 -12.51
N LYS A 246 18.25 7.80 -13.32
CA LYS A 246 19.70 7.59 -13.18
C LYS A 246 20.33 8.81 -12.56
#